data_bc70066ebc053788b8468412dc4c717d
#
_entry.id   bc70066ebc053788b8468412dc4c717d
#
_cell.length_a   1.000
_cell.length_b   1.000
_cell.length_c   1.000
_cell.angle_alpha   90.00
_cell.angle_beta   90.00
_cell.angle_gamma   90.00
#
_symmetry.space_group_name_H-M   'P 1'
#
loop_
_entity.id
_entity.type
_entity.pdbx_description
1 polymer ?
#
loop_
_entity_poly.entity_id
_entity_poly.type
_entity_poly.pdbx_seq_one_letter_code
_entity_poly.pdbx_strand_id
1 'polypeptide(L)'
;MAKKQMVLKKKNSNPAALPLKAMELETPPGIFSLLLITAILISLVTVSLGRNKVYQSTLSLWKNITETSPNKRRAHENYGQALSTEGYLQEALKQFNTVLALKDDGSVPLRDLYREIGVVHFRLGSLDAAVDAWQKGLLYADGDPGLLNNLSVAYMQQQRYDEAAASAGAALKANPRMPQLLNTLGQVSMIKKEYDKAVTYFLEAINSDPDSPTYYANAAMALAQTGRYELAYQNMSMAAARMPDPQQRQKAQGFMDQMKKLSARSAKSK
;
A
#
# COMPACT_ATOMS: atom_id res chain seq x y z
N MET A 1 -12.86 -4.63 127.01
CA MET A 1 -12.00 -4.32 125.87
C MET A 1 -11.99 -5.54 125.00
N ALA A 2 -12.78 -5.53 123.94
CA ALA A 2 -13.13 -6.74 123.15
C ALA A 2 -12.24 -6.87 121.92
N LYS A 3 -11.61 -8.02 121.76
CA LYS A 3 -10.99 -8.47 120.50
C LYS A 3 -12.01 -9.18 119.65
N LYS A 4 -12.37 -8.68 118.50
CA LYS A 4 -13.15 -9.39 117.45
C LYS A 4 -12.19 -10.07 116.50
N GLN A 5 -12.26 -11.42 116.48
CA GLN A 5 -11.58 -12.18 115.45
C GLN A 5 -12.39 -12.11 114.18
N MET A 6 -11.70 -11.82 113.04
CA MET A 6 -12.32 -11.88 111.71
C MET A 6 -11.93 -13.16 110.99
N VAL A 7 -12.90 -13.95 110.70
CA VAL A 7 -12.78 -15.21 109.91
C VAL A 7 -12.74 -14.91 108.41
N LEU A 8 -11.64 -15.27 107.74
CA LEU A 8 -11.49 -15.20 106.31
C LEU A 8 -12.19 -16.37 105.63
N LYS A 9 -13.27 -16.12 104.93
CA LYS A 9 -13.86 -17.05 103.99
C LYS A 9 -13.12 -16.90 102.63
N LYS A 10 -12.38 -17.96 102.22
CA LYS A 10 -11.89 -18.13 100.85
C LYS A 10 -13.05 -18.32 99.92
N LYS A 11 -13.28 -17.46 99.02
CA LYS A 11 -14.19 -17.59 97.88
C LYS A 11 -13.37 -17.97 96.64
N ASN A 12 -13.49 -19.24 96.22
CA ASN A 12 -12.99 -19.68 94.92
C ASN A 12 -13.81 -18.98 93.84
N SER A 13 -13.23 -18.07 93.12
CA SER A 13 -13.79 -17.49 91.91
C SER A 13 -13.04 -18.05 90.73
N ASN A 14 -13.70 -18.94 90.00
CA ASN A 14 -13.33 -19.44 88.70
C ASN A 14 -13.28 -18.22 87.77
N PRO A 15 -12.21 -17.97 86.96
CA PRO A 15 -12.22 -16.88 85.99
C PRO A 15 -13.14 -17.26 84.86
N ALA A 16 -14.29 -16.62 84.80
CA ALA A 16 -15.18 -16.70 83.64
C ALA A 16 -14.42 -16.30 82.36
N ALA A 17 -14.39 -17.23 81.43
CA ALA A 17 -13.90 -16.91 80.08
C ALA A 17 -14.69 -15.70 79.50
N LEU A 18 -13.99 -14.69 79.20
CA LEU A 18 -14.52 -13.53 78.40
C LEU A 18 -15.01 -14.07 77.08
N PRO A 19 -16.25 -13.83 76.67
CA PRO A 19 -16.66 -14.17 75.32
C PRO A 19 -15.77 -13.41 74.33
N LEU A 20 -15.11 -14.17 73.44
CA LEU A 20 -14.51 -13.60 72.22
C LEU A 20 -15.65 -12.95 71.41
N LYS A 21 -15.84 -11.67 71.61
CA LYS A 21 -16.67 -10.87 70.77
C LYS A 21 -16.01 -10.92 69.39
N ALA A 22 -16.62 -11.66 68.47
CA ALA A 22 -16.20 -11.62 67.09
C ALA A 22 -16.11 -10.15 66.70
N MET A 23 -14.89 -9.69 66.39
CA MET A 23 -14.68 -8.40 65.76
C MET A 23 -15.31 -8.50 64.38
N GLU A 24 -16.58 -8.14 64.27
CA GLU A 24 -17.17 -7.80 62.98
C GLU A 24 -16.36 -6.61 62.48
N LEU A 25 -15.48 -6.88 61.51
CA LEU A 25 -14.82 -5.89 60.72
C LEU A 25 -15.94 -5.21 59.88
N GLU A 26 -16.63 -4.25 60.48
CA GLU A 26 -17.45 -3.28 59.71
C GLU A 26 -16.51 -2.55 58.76
N THR A 27 -16.45 -3.00 57.51
CA THR A 27 -15.71 -2.24 56.51
C THR A 27 -16.42 -0.91 56.36
N PRO A 28 -15.70 0.22 56.60
CA PRO A 28 -16.34 1.52 56.50
C PRO A 28 -16.95 1.70 55.09
N PRO A 29 -18.17 2.26 54.97
CA PRO A 29 -18.91 2.36 53.71
C PRO A 29 -18.10 2.96 52.56
N GLY A 30 -17.05 3.68 52.83
CA GLY A 30 -16.12 4.22 51.84
C GLY A 30 -15.21 3.17 51.18
N ILE A 31 -14.88 2.05 51.82
CA ILE A 31 -14.01 1.01 51.26
C ILE A 31 -14.68 0.28 50.09
N PHE A 32 -15.94 -0.05 50.19
CA PHE A 32 -16.70 -0.66 49.08
C PHE A 32 -16.80 0.30 47.88
N SER A 33 -17.06 1.57 48.13
CA SER A 33 -17.09 2.59 47.07
C SER A 33 -15.72 2.74 46.43
N LEU A 34 -14.63 2.75 47.19
CA LEU A 34 -13.27 2.83 46.69
C LEU A 34 -12.89 1.60 45.84
N LEU A 35 -13.23 0.39 46.30
CA LEU A 35 -13.00 -0.84 45.53
C LEU A 35 -13.81 -0.89 44.25
N LEU A 36 -15.03 -0.41 44.23
CA LEU A 36 -15.85 -0.30 43.04
C LEU A 36 -15.25 0.70 42.04
N ILE A 37 -14.85 1.87 42.50
CA ILE A 37 -14.22 2.89 41.66
C ILE A 37 -12.91 2.37 41.07
N THR A 38 -12.06 1.70 41.87
CA THR A 38 -10.79 1.13 41.38
C THR A 38 -11.04 0.01 40.34
N ALA A 39 -12.04 -0.85 40.55
CA ALA A 39 -12.43 -1.88 39.58
C ALA A 39 -12.92 -1.26 38.26
N ILE A 40 -13.73 -0.17 38.33
CA ILE A 40 -14.17 0.56 37.13
C ILE A 40 -12.98 1.20 36.43
N LEU A 41 -12.06 1.85 37.15
CA LEU A 41 -10.87 2.47 36.58
C LEU A 41 -9.96 1.43 35.92
N ILE A 42 -9.71 0.30 36.55
CA ILE A 42 -8.94 -0.81 35.95
C ILE A 42 -9.63 -1.32 34.68
N SER A 43 -10.94 -1.49 34.70
CA SER A 43 -11.71 -1.88 33.53
C SER A 43 -11.60 -0.86 32.39
N LEU A 44 -11.73 0.44 32.69
CA LEU A 44 -11.58 1.51 31.70
C LEU A 44 -10.15 1.58 31.14
N VAL A 45 -9.14 1.41 31.97
CA VAL A 45 -7.73 1.35 31.53
C VAL A 45 -7.50 0.13 30.63
N THR A 46 -7.97 -1.05 31.00
CA THR A 46 -7.79 -2.26 30.19
C THR A 46 -8.52 -2.16 28.85
N VAL A 47 -9.73 -1.61 28.81
CA VAL A 47 -10.47 -1.33 27.58
C VAL A 47 -9.73 -0.29 26.72
N SER A 48 -9.23 0.78 27.35
CA SER A 48 -8.47 1.82 26.65
C SER A 48 -7.16 1.28 26.08
N LEU A 49 -6.41 0.48 26.82
CA LEU A 49 -5.18 -0.17 26.35
C LEU A 49 -5.48 -1.18 25.21
N GLY A 50 -6.57 -1.94 25.32
CA GLY A 50 -7.03 -2.83 24.25
C GLY A 50 -7.37 -2.07 22.97
N ARG A 51 -8.12 -0.96 23.09
CA ARG A 51 -8.41 -0.07 21.95
C ARG A 51 -7.15 0.53 21.35
N ASN A 52 -6.20 0.97 22.17
CA ASN A 52 -4.95 1.56 21.70
C ASN A 52 -4.13 0.56 20.86
N LYS A 53 -4.14 -0.74 21.18
CA LYS A 53 -3.53 -1.80 20.36
C LYS A 53 -4.19 -1.93 18.98
N VAL A 54 -5.52 -1.79 18.92
CA VAL A 54 -6.26 -1.84 17.63
C VAL A 54 -5.87 -0.69 16.71
N TYR A 55 -5.53 0.47 17.25
CA TYR A 55 -5.13 1.65 16.49
C TYR A 55 -3.62 1.74 16.19
N GLN A 56 -2.82 0.71 16.56
CA GLN A 56 -1.37 0.73 16.32
C GLN A 56 -0.96 0.61 14.85
N SER A 57 -1.83 0.05 14.00
CA SER A 57 -1.60 0.00 12.55
C SER A 57 -2.92 0.15 11.79
N THR A 58 -2.83 0.68 10.58
CA THR A 58 -3.96 0.77 9.64
C THR A 58 -4.60 -0.60 9.41
N LEU A 59 -3.77 -1.64 9.34
CA LEU A 59 -4.22 -3.02 9.14
C LEU A 59 -5.08 -3.53 10.31
N SER A 60 -4.61 -3.36 11.56
CA SER A 60 -5.34 -3.80 12.75
C SER A 60 -6.63 -3.03 12.96
N LEU A 61 -6.63 -1.73 12.65
CA LEU A 61 -7.83 -0.89 12.69
C LEU A 61 -8.91 -1.41 11.74
N TRP A 62 -8.59 -1.58 10.45
CA TRP A 62 -9.57 -2.01 9.46
C TRP A 62 -10.03 -3.44 9.68
N LYS A 63 -9.12 -4.34 10.14
CA LYS A 63 -9.49 -5.69 10.55
C LYS A 63 -10.57 -5.66 11.64
N ASN A 64 -10.37 -4.90 12.71
CA ASN A 64 -11.35 -4.77 13.80
C ASN A 64 -12.69 -4.20 13.31
N ILE A 65 -12.64 -3.20 12.39
CA ILE A 65 -13.89 -2.61 11.85
C ILE A 65 -14.66 -3.63 11.01
N THR A 66 -13.98 -4.48 10.21
CA THR A 66 -14.66 -5.52 9.43
C THR A 66 -15.25 -6.62 10.32
N GLU A 67 -14.60 -6.96 11.44
CA GLU A 67 -15.11 -7.92 12.43
C GLU A 67 -16.36 -7.39 13.17
N THR A 68 -16.36 -6.10 13.52
CA THR A 68 -17.47 -5.46 14.26
C THR A 68 -18.61 -4.98 13.35
N SER A 69 -18.34 -4.79 12.06
CA SER A 69 -19.30 -4.28 11.08
C SER A 69 -19.14 -5.02 9.73
N PRO A 70 -19.49 -6.34 9.68
CA PRO A 70 -19.16 -7.20 8.54
C PRO A 70 -19.91 -6.87 7.24
N ASN A 71 -20.95 -6.04 7.30
CA ASN A 71 -21.73 -5.64 6.13
C ASN A 71 -21.35 -4.26 5.57
N LYS A 72 -20.32 -3.61 6.11
CA LYS A 72 -19.85 -2.30 5.63
C LYS A 72 -18.86 -2.45 4.48
N ARG A 73 -19.32 -2.19 3.25
CA ARG A 73 -18.47 -2.28 2.03
C ARG A 73 -17.20 -1.46 2.15
N ARG A 74 -17.27 -0.20 2.60
CA ARG A 74 -16.12 0.69 2.78
C ARG A 74 -15.08 0.13 3.77
N ALA A 75 -15.51 -0.59 4.80
CA ALA A 75 -14.58 -1.21 5.75
C ALA A 75 -13.75 -2.32 5.08
N HIS A 76 -14.41 -3.18 4.30
CA HIS A 76 -13.73 -4.24 3.54
C HIS A 76 -12.82 -3.67 2.45
N GLU A 77 -13.24 -2.62 1.73
CA GLU A 77 -12.38 -1.93 0.76
C GLU A 77 -11.09 -1.42 1.41
N ASN A 78 -11.21 -0.64 2.49
CA ASN A 78 -10.05 -0.08 3.19
C ASN A 78 -9.17 -1.16 3.81
N TYR A 79 -9.75 -2.26 4.31
CA TYR A 79 -8.98 -3.40 4.80
C TYR A 79 -8.24 -4.09 3.66
N GLY A 80 -8.88 -4.29 2.51
CA GLY A 80 -8.25 -4.82 1.30
C GLY A 80 -7.08 -3.96 0.82
N GLN A 81 -7.23 -2.63 0.82
CA GLN A 81 -6.16 -1.69 0.48
C GLN A 81 -4.98 -1.77 1.46
N ALA A 82 -5.26 -1.82 2.78
CA ALA A 82 -4.24 -1.98 3.81
C ALA A 82 -3.48 -3.31 3.64
N LEU A 83 -4.19 -4.42 3.41
CA LEU A 83 -3.61 -5.72 3.13
C LEU A 83 -2.73 -5.71 1.88
N SER A 84 -3.21 -5.08 0.80
CA SER A 84 -2.46 -4.94 -0.45
C SER A 84 -1.15 -4.16 -0.24
N THR A 85 -1.20 -3.07 0.52
CA THR A 85 -0.02 -2.24 0.84
C THR A 85 1.03 -3.04 1.60
N GLU A 86 0.62 -3.84 2.57
CA GLU A 86 1.50 -4.70 3.37
C GLU A 86 1.94 -5.99 2.62
N GLY A 87 1.45 -6.21 1.41
CA GLY A 87 1.83 -7.37 0.59
C GLY A 87 0.99 -8.63 0.79
N TYR A 88 -0.05 -8.60 1.61
CA TYR A 88 -1.00 -9.72 1.81
C TYR A 88 -2.02 -9.76 0.66
N LEU A 89 -1.54 -10.08 -0.54
CA LEU A 89 -2.28 -9.89 -1.79
C LEU A 89 -3.52 -10.79 -1.93
N GLN A 90 -3.43 -12.04 -1.47
CA GLN A 90 -4.56 -12.98 -1.53
C GLN A 90 -5.68 -12.58 -0.57
N GLU A 91 -5.30 -12.15 0.63
CA GLU A 91 -6.24 -11.65 1.63
C GLU A 91 -6.90 -10.35 1.17
N ALA A 92 -6.15 -9.48 0.49
CA ALA A 92 -6.70 -8.27 -0.14
C ALA A 92 -7.79 -8.61 -1.16
N LEU A 93 -7.55 -9.57 -2.06
CA LEU A 93 -8.56 -10.05 -3.02
C LEU A 93 -9.80 -10.59 -2.32
N LYS A 94 -9.62 -11.33 -1.21
CA LYS A 94 -10.76 -11.82 -0.44
C LYS A 94 -11.62 -10.67 0.08
N GLN A 95 -11.00 -9.59 0.58
CA GLN A 95 -11.74 -8.43 1.06
C GLN A 95 -12.46 -7.70 -0.09
N PHE A 96 -11.79 -7.48 -1.22
CA PHE A 96 -12.41 -6.84 -2.38
C PHE A 96 -13.57 -7.68 -2.96
N ASN A 97 -13.45 -9.01 -3.00
CA ASN A 97 -14.54 -9.90 -3.41
C ASN A 97 -15.71 -9.84 -2.42
N THR A 98 -15.45 -9.65 -1.12
CA THR A 98 -16.52 -9.40 -0.13
C THR A 98 -17.27 -8.09 -0.46
N VAL A 99 -16.58 -7.03 -0.86
CA VAL A 99 -17.23 -5.77 -1.29
C VAL A 99 -18.15 -6.01 -2.49
N LEU A 100 -17.72 -6.83 -3.47
CA LEU A 100 -18.54 -7.15 -4.64
C LEU A 100 -19.77 -8.00 -4.30
N ALA A 101 -19.66 -8.87 -3.28
CA ALA A 101 -20.76 -9.74 -2.84
C ALA A 101 -21.80 -9.03 -1.97
N LEU A 102 -21.41 -7.97 -1.27
CA LEU A 102 -22.31 -7.18 -0.42
C LEU A 102 -23.24 -6.32 -1.28
N LYS A 103 -24.47 -6.07 -0.74
CA LYS A 103 -25.42 -5.17 -1.39
C LYS A 103 -24.79 -3.81 -1.64
N ASP A 104 -24.95 -3.30 -2.85
CA ASP A 104 -24.43 -1.99 -3.21
C ASP A 104 -25.20 -0.89 -2.47
N ASP A 105 -24.46 -0.10 -1.70
CA ASP A 105 -24.93 1.04 -0.92
C ASP A 105 -24.37 2.38 -1.44
N GLY A 106 -23.69 2.35 -2.60
CA GLY A 106 -23.02 3.50 -3.21
C GLY A 106 -21.77 3.99 -2.47
N SER A 107 -21.38 3.33 -1.37
CA SER A 107 -20.21 3.77 -0.56
C SER A 107 -18.87 3.53 -1.23
N VAL A 108 -18.79 2.55 -2.13
CA VAL A 108 -17.56 2.16 -2.85
C VAL A 108 -17.77 2.27 -4.35
N PRO A 109 -17.09 3.20 -5.04
CA PRO A 109 -17.15 3.30 -6.49
C PRO A 109 -16.56 2.03 -7.14
N LEU A 110 -17.36 1.35 -7.97
CA LEU A 110 -16.94 0.09 -8.61
C LEU A 110 -15.73 0.26 -9.54
N ARG A 111 -15.61 1.43 -10.19
CA ARG A 111 -14.40 1.77 -10.96
C ARG A 111 -13.14 1.62 -10.11
N ASP A 112 -13.13 2.24 -8.92
CA ASP A 112 -11.96 2.24 -8.03
C ASP A 112 -11.70 0.84 -7.46
N LEU A 113 -12.76 0.13 -7.10
CA LEU A 113 -12.66 -1.25 -6.61
C LEU A 113 -12.03 -2.17 -7.68
N TYR A 114 -12.49 -2.11 -8.92
CA TYR A 114 -11.93 -2.92 -10.00
C TYR A 114 -10.50 -2.50 -10.35
N ARG A 115 -10.14 -1.22 -10.20
CA ARG A 115 -8.77 -0.77 -10.34
C ARG A 115 -7.87 -1.45 -9.31
N GLU A 116 -8.26 -1.46 -8.03
CA GLU A 116 -7.50 -2.11 -6.95
C GLU A 116 -7.40 -3.63 -7.13
N ILE A 117 -8.49 -4.30 -7.51
CA ILE A 117 -8.49 -5.74 -7.82
C ILE A 117 -7.47 -6.04 -8.94
N GLY A 118 -7.48 -5.25 -10.01
CA GLY A 118 -6.55 -5.39 -11.11
C GLY A 118 -5.09 -5.19 -10.69
N VAL A 119 -4.81 -4.18 -9.84
CA VAL A 119 -3.46 -3.95 -9.29
C VAL A 119 -2.99 -5.15 -8.47
N VAL A 120 -3.85 -5.74 -7.65
CA VAL A 120 -3.48 -6.92 -6.85
C VAL A 120 -3.22 -8.13 -7.75
N HIS A 121 -4.06 -8.39 -8.75
CA HIS A 121 -3.83 -9.47 -9.72
C HIS A 121 -2.54 -9.27 -10.51
N PHE A 122 -2.23 -8.04 -10.92
CA PHE A 122 -1.00 -7.70 -11.61
C PHE A 122 0.25 -7.99 -10.73
N ARG A 123 0.21 -7.61 -9.47
CA ARG A 123 1.28 -7.89 -8.49
C ARG A 123 1.45 -9.39 -8.22
N LEU A 124 0.39 -10.18 -8.33
CA LEU A 124 0.40 -11.65 -8.26
C LEU A 124 0.90 -12.32 -9.55
N GLY A 125 1.15 -11.55 -10.62
CA GLY A 125 1.51 -12.09 -11.92
C GLY A 125 0.34 -12.68 -12.71
N SER A 126 -0.89 -12.56 -12.22
CA SER A 126 -2.12 -13.02 -12.87
C SER A 126 -2.60 -11.99 -13.89
N LEU A 127 -1.85 -11.84 -14.99
CA LEU A 127 -2.04 -10.75 -15.95
C LEU A 127 -3.43 -10.76 -16.63
N ASP A 128 -3.98 -11.92 -16.95
CA ASP A 128 -5.31 -12.03 -17.55
C ASP A 128 -6.41 -11.55 -16.60
N ALA A 129 -6.31 -11.93 -15.32
CA ALA A 129 -7.25 -11.46 -14.29
C ALA A 129 -7.13 -9.96 -14.01
N ALA A 130 -5.90 -9.41 -14.10
CA ALA A 130 -5.69 -7.97 -14.00
C ALA A 130 -6.36 -7.21 -15.15
N VAL A 131 -6.16 -7.68 -16.38
CA VAL A 131 -6.80 -7.12 -17.58
C VAL A 131 -8.32 -7.18 -17.47
N ASP A 132 -8.91 -8.33 -17.10
CA ASP A 132 -10.35 -8.49 -16.89
C ASP A 132 -10.90 -7.52 -15.86
N ALA A 133 -10.20 -7.35 -14.71
CA ALA A 133 -10.62 -6.42 -13.68
C ALA A 133 -10.59 -4.96 -14.18
N TRP A 134 -9.54 -4.52 -14.86
CA TRP A 134 -9.46 -3.15 -15.37
C TRP A 134 -10.45 -2.88 -16.51
N GLN A 135 -10.72 -3.87 -17.38
CA GLN A 135 -11.76 -3.77 -18.37
C GLN A 135 -13.16 -3.62 -17.73
N LYS A 136 -13.45 -4.38 -16.65
CA LYS A 136 -14.66 -4.18 -15.85
C LYS A 136 -14.73 -2.79 -15.24
N GLY A 137 -13.59 -2.26 -14.77
CA GLY A 137 -13.52 -0.89 -14.25
C GLY A 137 -13.91 0.16 -15.30
N LEU A 138 -13.51 -0.04 -16.57
CA LEU A 138 -13.87 0.86 -17.67
C LEU A 138 -15.37 0.87 -17.98
N LEU A 139 -16.14 -0.16 -17.61
CA LEU A 139 -17.60 -0.15 -17.76
C LEU A 139 -18.25 0.92 -16.87
N TYR A 140 -17.56 1.37 -15.81
CA TYR A 140 -18.03 2.39 -14.86
C TYR A 140 -17.37 3.76 -15.06
N ALA A 141 -16.33 3.82 -15.88
CA ALA A 141 -15.62 5.06 -16.21
C ALA A 141 -14.95 4.94 -17.58
N ASP A 142 -15.74 5.12 -18.63
CA ASP A 142 -15.24 5.04 -20.00
C ASP A 142 -14.09 6.02 -20.21
N GLY A 143 -13.03 5.54 -20.85
CA GLY A 143 -11.86 6.34 -21.16
C GLY A 143 -11.00 6.73 -19.94
N ASP A 144 -11.20 6.13 -18.73
CA ASP A 144 -10.37 6.45 -17.56
C ASP A 144 -8.88 6.26 -17.86
N PRO A 145 -8.05 7.35 -17.81
CA PRO A 145 -6.65 7.25 -18.22
C PRO A 145 -5.80 6.36 -17.32
N GLY A 146 -6.17 6.23 -16.04
CA GLY A 146 -5.48 5.37 -15.08
C GLY A 146 -5.68 3.90 -15.37
N LEU A 147 -6.93 3.49 -15.66
CA LEU A 147 -7.26 2.12 -16.05
C LEU A 147 -6.62 1.76 -17.40
N LEU A 148 -6.69 2.66 -18.38
CA LEU A 148 -6.08 2.47 -19.70
C LEU A 148 -4.54 2.38 -19.60
N ASN A 149 -3.92 3.16 -18.72
CA ASN A 149 -2.48 3.04 -18.45
C ASN A 149 -2.14 1.65 -17.89
N ASN A 150 -2.90 1.18 -16.90
CA ASN A 150 -2.68 -0.14 -16.31
C ASN A 150 -2.86 -1.26 -17.33
N LEU A 151 -3.89 -1.17 -18.17
CA LEU A 151 -4.10 -2.08 -19.30
C LEU A 151 -2.93 -2.08 -20.27
N SER A 152 -2.41 -0.90 -20.63
CA SER A 152 -1.28 -0.79 -21.55
C SER A 152 -0.03 -1.50 -21.01
N VAL A 153 0.24 -1.36 -19.71
CA VAL A 153 1.36 -2.04 -19.03
C VAL A 153 1.16 -3.55 -18.99
N ALA A 154 -0.06 -4.02 -18.66
CA ALA A 154 -0.35 -5.45 -18.64
C ALA A 154 -0.23 -6.08 -20.04
N TYR A 155 -0.76 -5.42 -21.06
CA TYR A 155 -0.63 -5.88 -22.44
C TYR A 155 0.83 -5.92 -22.92
N MET A 156 1.65 -4.94 -22.51
CA MET A 156 3.10 -4.98 -22.75
C MET A 156 3.75 -6.23 -22.16
N GLN A 157 3.40 -6.58 -20.91
CA GLN A 157 3.94 -7.80 -20.27
C GLN A 157 3.44 -9.07 -20.93
N GLN A 158 2.22 -9.07 -21.47
CA GLN A 158 1.66 -10.19 -22.27
C GLN A 158 2.18 -10.23 -23.71
N GLN A 159 3.06 -9.31 -24.12
CA GLN A 159 3.53 -9.12 -25.50
C GLN A 159 2.40 -8.81 -26.51
N ARG A 160 1.28 -8.33 -26.01
CA ARG A 160 0.12 -7.88 -26.80
C ARG A 160 0.30 -6.42 -27.19
N TYR A 161 1.25 -6.17 -28.09
CA TYR A 161 1.77 -4.82 -28.36
C TYR A 161 0.74 -3.90 -29.03
N ASP A 162 -0.16 -4.44 -29.85
CA ASP A 162 -1.20 -3.65 -30.50
C ASP A 162 -2.24 -3.14 -29.50
N GLU A 163 -2.67 -4.00 -28.58
CA GLU A 163 -3.59 -3.62 -27.53
C GLU A 163 -2.93 -2.66 -26.51
N ALA A 164 -1.65 -2.87 -26.24
CA ALA A 164 -0.88 -1.94 -25.41
C ALA A 164 -0.86 -0.53 -26.01
N ALA A 165 -0.56 -0.43 -27.31
CA ALA A 165 -0.55 0.84 -28.04
C ALA A 165 -1.95 1.47 -28.14
N ALA A 166 -2.98 0.68 -28.37
CA ALA A 166 -4.36 1.16 -28.43
C ALA A 166 -4.81 1.75 -27.07
N SER A 167 -4.53 1.04 -25.98
CA SER A 167 -4.85 1.51 -24.63
C SER A 167 -4.08 2.77 -24.27
N ALA A 168 -2.78 2.81 -24.55
CA ALA A 168 -1.94 3.99 -24.32
C ALA A 168 -2.42 5.19 -25.14
N GLY A 169 -2.74 4.99 -26.42
CA GLY A 169 -3.26 6.04 -27.30
C GLY A 169 -4.63 6.57 -26.85
N ALA A 170 -5.50 5.69 -26.38
CA ALA A 170 -6.80 6.11 -25.82
C ALA A 170 -6.62 6.96 -24.56
N ALA A 171 -5.74 6.57 -23.65
CA ALA A 171 -5.45 7.33 -22.44
C ALA A 171 -4.84 8.70 -22.73
N LEU A 172 -3.95 8.82 -23.74
CA LEU A 172 -3.34 10.08 -24.14
C LEU A 172 -4.34 11.06 -24.78
N LYS A 173 -5.44 10.57 -25.38
CA LYS A 173 -6.51 11.45 -25.85
C LYS A 173 -7.19 12.18 -24.68
N ALA A 174 -7.36 11.50 -23.54
CA ALA A 174 -7.96 12.09 -22.34
C ALA A 174 -6.95 12.92 -21.54
N ASN A 175 -5.69 12.50 -21.50
CA ASN A 175 -4.60 13.20 -20.82
C ASN A 175 -3.30 13.15 -21.65
N PRO A 176 -3.04 14.17 -22.48
CA PRO A 176 -1.88 14.17 -23.40
C PRO A 176 -0.51 14.22 -22.72
N ARG A 177 -0.44 14.56 -21.43
CA ARG A 177 0.83 14.71 -20.70
C ARG A 177 1.06 13.57 -19.72
N MET A 178 1.00 12.33 -20.20
CA MET A 178 1.32 11.13 -19.41
C MET A 178 2.61 10.50 -19.95
N PRO A 179 3.79 10.85 -19.40
CA PRO A 179 5.07 10.42 -19.94
C PRO A 179 5.24 8.90 -19.93
N GLN A 180 4.59 8.19 -19.00
CA GLN A 180 4.61 6.74 -18.95
C GLN A 180 3.94 6.10 -20.17
N LEU A 181 2.84 6.67 -20.66
CA LEU A 181 2.13 6.21 -21.85
C LEU A 181 2.91 6.51 -23.13
N LEU A 182 3.51 7.69 -23.21
CA LEU A 182 4.43 8.05 -24.29
C LEU A 182 5.60 7.08 -24.35
N ASN A 183 6.18 6.74 -23.18
CA ASN A 183 7.22 5.73 -23.11
C ASN A 183 6.74 4.35 -23.57
N THR A 184 5.53 3.93 -23.20
CA THR A 184 4.94 2.67 -23.68
C THR A 184 4.80 2.67 -25.21
N LEU A 185 4.27 3.74 -25.80
CA LEU A 185 4.17 3.87 -27.26
C LEU A 185 5.55 3.84 -27.94
N GLY A 186 6.55 4.49 -27.34
CA GLY A 186 7.93 4.42 -27.81
C GLY A 186 8.49 3.02 -27.77
N GLN A 187 8.26 2.26 -26.70
CA GLN A 187 8.68 0.86 -26.58
C GLN A 187 8.00 -0.03 -27.61
N VAL A 188 6.68 0.12 -27.81
CA VAL A 188 5.96 -0.61 -28.88
C VAL A 188 6.56 -0.29 -30.24
N SER A 189 6.83 1.00 -30.51
CA SER A 189 7.45 1.43 -31.78
C SER A 189 8.86 0.83 -31.96
N MET A 190 9.66 0.71 -30.89
CA MET A 190 10.96 0.02 -30.91
C MET A 190 10.81 -1.46 -31.30
N ILE A 191 9.83 -2.17 -30.73
CA ILE A 191 9.55 -3.57 -31.03
C ILE A 191 9.13 -3.73 -32.52
N LYS A 192 8.31 -2.80 -33.01
CA LYS A 192 7.89 -2.76 -34.42
C LYS A 192 8.99 -2.24 -35.38
N LYS A 193 10.17 -1.88 -34.87
CA LYS A 193 11.29 -1.29 -35.62
C LYS A 193 10.96 0.08 -36.26
N GLU A 194 9.93 0.75 -35.77
CA GLU A 194 9.54 2.12 -36.14
C GLU A 194 10.39 3.14 -35.37
N TYR A 195 11.71 3.09 -35.54
CA TYR A 195 12.67 3.77 -34.66
C TYR A 195 12.52 5.29 -34.60
N ASP A 196 12.22 5.96 -35.72
CA ASP A 196 11.99 7.42 -35.72
C ASP A 196 10.77 7.81 -34.92
N LYS A 197 9.71 7.00 -35.01
CA LYS A 197 8.49 7.19 -34.22
C LYS A 197 8.75 6.93 -32.74
N ALA A 198 9.56 5.92 -32.41
CA ALA A 198 9.99 5.66 -31.03
C ALA A 198 10.75 6.87 -30.46
N VAL A 199 11.69 7.45 -31.24
CA VAL A 199 12.41 8.67 -30.84
C VAL A 199 11.44 9.80 -30.52
N THR A 200 10.45 10.05 -31.37
CA THR A 200 9.45 11.11 -31.15
C THR A 200 8.73 10.91 -29.81
N TYR A 201 8.20 9.72 -29.57
CA TYR A 201 7.50 9.43 -28.32
C TYR A 201 8.39 9.57 -27.07
N PHE A 202 9.65 9.09 -27.14
CA PHE A 202 10.56 9.24 -26.00
C PHE A 202 10.96 10.70 -25.74
N LEU A 203 11.14 11.50 -26.78
CA LEU A 203 11.42 12.94 -26.63
C LEU A 203 10.21 13.69 -26.04
N GLU A 204 9.00 13.34 -26.44
CA GLU A 204 7.77 13.88 -25.84
C GLU A 204 7.65 13.46 -24.36
N ALA A 205 8.04 12.22 -24.00
CA ALA A 205 8.09 11.77 -22.63
C ALA A 205 9.11 12.57 -21.80
N ILE A 206 10.30 12.82 -22.32
CA ILE A 206 11.34 13.67 -21.71
C ILE A 206 10.82 15.10 -21.51
N ASN A 207 10.14 15.66 -22.50
CA ASN A 207 9.57 17.01 -22.38
C ASN A 207 8.49 17.11 -21.29
N SER A 208 7.77 16.01 -21.02
CA SER A 208 6.74 15.93 -19.99
C SER A 208 7.31 15.64 -18.58
N ASP A 209 8.41 14.90 -18.50
CA ASP A 209 9.12 14.55 -17.26
C ASP A 209 10.64 14.46 -17.55
N PRO A 210 11.37 15.59 -17.41
CA PRO A 210 12.79 15.67 -17.74
C PRO A 210 13.72 15.03 -16.70
N ASP A 211 13.20 14.58 -15.56
CA ASP A 211 14.03 14.02 -14.50
C ASP A 211 14.19 12.50 -14.58
N SER A 212 13.35 11.83 -15.37
CA SER A 212 13.38 10.38 -15.52
C SER A 212 14.54 9.88 -16.38
N PRO A 213 15.52 9.13 -15.83
CA PRO A 213 16.62 8.57 -16.61
C PRO A 213 16.16 7.56 -17.67
N THR A 214 15.00 6.93 -17.45
CA THR A 214 14.46 5.88 -18.32
C THR A 214 14.14 6.41 -19.71
N TYR A 215 13.54 7.60 -19.81
CA TYR A 215 13.13 8.14 -21.11
C TYR A 215 14.34 8.56 -21.94
N TYR A 216 15.37 9.13 -21.31
CA TYR A 216 16.63 9.44 -21.98
C TYR A 216 17.35 8.17 -22.46
N ALA A 217 17.40 7.12 -21.65
CA ALA A 217 18.01 5.87 -22.04
C ALA A 217 17.29 5.21 -23.22
N ASN A 218 15.94 5.21 -23.21
CA ASN A 218 15.14 4.69 -24.31
C ASN A 218 15.29 5.52 -25.58
N ALA A 219 15.31 6.85 -25.47
CA ALA A 219 15.59 7.74 -26.60
C ALA A 219 16.98 7.47 -27.19
N ALA A 220 18.00 7.29 -26.34
CA ALA A 220 19.35 6.94 -26.78
C ALA A 220 19.39 5.63 -27.57
N MET A 221 18.69 4.60 -27.09
CA MET A 221 18.61 3.32 -27.80
C MET A 221 17.92 3.46 -29.17
N ALA A 222 16.82 4.20 -29.24
CA ALA A 222 16.11 4.45 -30.50
C ALA A 222 16.96 5.25 -31.48
N LEU A 223 17.65 6.30 -31.03
CA LEU A 223 18.56 7.12 -31.83
C LEU A 223 19.73 6.28 -32.37
N ALA A 224 20.26 5.36 -31.59
CA ALA A 224 21.32 4.45 -32.04
C ALA A 224 20.87 3.57 -33.22
N GLN A 225 19.62 3.07 -33.18
CA GLN A 225 19.05 2.26 -34.27
C GLN A 225 18.87 3.06 -35.56
N THR A 226 18.71 4.37 -35.49
CA THR A 226 18.63 5.28 -36.67
C THR A 226 19.99 5.81 -37.15
N GLY A 227 21.09 5.35 -36.55
CA GLY A 227 22.44 5.82 -36.87
C GLY A 227 22.80 7.20 -36.34
N ARG A 228 21.95 7.82 -35.52
CA ARG A 228 22.16 9.16 -34.90
C ARG A 228 23.02 9.03 -33.64
N TYR A 229 24.25 8.49 -33.78
CA TYR A 229 25.10 8.07 -32.68
C TYR A 229 25.50 9.17 -31.71
N GLU A 230 25.72 10.40 -32.21
CA GLU A 230 26.09 11.54 -31.37
C GLU A 230 24.92 11.93 -30.45
N LEU A 231 23.69 11.99 -30.99
CA LEU A 231 22.48 12.26 -30.20
C LEU A 231 22.19 11.12 -29.22
N ALA A 232 22.47 9.86 -29.60
CA ALA A 232 22.36 8.70 -28.74
C ALA A 232 23.33 8.80 -27.55
N TYR A 233 24.57 9.20 -27.79
CA TYR A 233 25.57 9.47 -26.74
C TYR A 233 25.07 10.53 -25.76
N GLN A 234 24.63 11.68 -26.28
CA GLN A 234 24.15 12.80 -25.47
C GLN A 234 22.96 12.39 -24.58
N ASN A 235 21.97 11.72 -25.14
CA ASN A 235 20.81 11.24 -24.36
C ASN A 235 21.22 10.22 -23.30
N MET A 236 22.12 9.27 -23.59
CA MET A 236 22.60 8.32 -22.59
C MET A 236 23.41 9.01 -21.48
N SER A 237 24.18 10.05 -21.81
CA SER A 237 24.88 10.87 -20.81
C SER A 237 23.90 11.56 -19.86
N MET A 238 22.79 12.12 -20.40
CA MET A 238 21.71 12.70 -19.58
C MET A 238 21.03 11.66 -18.69
N ALA A 239 20.83 10.44 -19.19
CA ALA A 239 20.31 9.33 -18.40
C ALA A 239 21.29 8.96 -17.26
N ALA A 240 22.58 8.76 -17.59
CA ALA A 240 23.59 8.36 -16.62
C ALA A 240 23.74 9.38 -15.47
N ALA A 241 23.66 10.66 -15.76
CA ALA A 241 23.71 11.72 -14.76
C ALA A 241 22.56 11.66 -13.74
N ARG A 242 21.43 11.04 -14.10
CA ARG A 242 20.22 10.89 -13.28
C ARG A 242 20.08 9.51 -12.65
N MET A 243 20.88 8.51 -13.05
CA MET A 243 20.82 7.16 -12.51
C MET A 243 21.42 7.11 -11.10
N PRO A 244 20.70 6.64 -10.06
CA PRO A 244 21.25 6.49 -8.71
C PRO A 244 22.18 5.29 -8.60
N ASP A 245 21.92 4.21 -9.35
CA ASP A 245 22.64 2.95 -9.27
C ASP A 245 23.99 3.00 -10.02
N PRO A 246 25.12 2.72 -9.33
CA PRO A 246 26.45 2.68 -9.97
C PRO A 246 26.58 1.63 -11.08
N GLN A 247 25.91 0.48 -10.95
CA GLN A 247 25.97 -0.57 -11.99
C GLN A 247 25.25 -0.14 -13.27
N GLN A 248 24.12 0.56 -13.13
CA GLN A 248 23.40 1.13 -14.27
C GLN A 248 24.25 2.21 -14.95
N ARG A 249 24.92 3.08 -14.18
CA ARG A 249 25.85 4.08 -14.74
C ARG A 249 27.01 3.43 -15.51
N GLN A 250 27.56 2.33 -15.00
CA GLN A 250 28.64 1.60 -15.71
C GLN A 250 28.15 1.02 -17.04
N LYS A 251 26.95 0.44 -17.10
CA LYS A 251 26.33 -0.03 -18.36
C LYS A 251 26.10 1.12 -19.34
N ALA A 252 25.61 2.25 -18.86
CA ALA A 252 25.43 3.44 -19.66
C ALA A 252 26.75 3.96 -20.22
N GLN A 253 27.85 3.92 -19.44
CA GLN A 253 29.18 4.28 -19.91
C GLN A 253 29.64 3.38 -21.05
N GLY A 254 29.46 2.06 -20.97
CA GLY A 254 29.78 1.12 -22.04
C GLY A 254 29.03 1.44 -23.35
N PHE A 255 27.73 1.77 -23.24
CA PHE A 255 26.94 2.20 -24.38
C PHE A 255 27.47 3.52 -24.98
N MET A 256 27.78 4.52 -24.15
CA MET A 256 28.35 5.79 -24.59
C MET A 256 29.66 5.63 -25.34
N ASP A 257 30.56 4.79 -24.84
CA ASP A 257 31.84 4.49 -25.49
C ASP A 257 31.65 3.84 -26.88
N GLN A 258 30.65 2.96 -27.00
CA GLN A 258 30.27 2.37 -28.28
C GLN A 258 29.73 3.44 -29.25
N MET A 259 28.81 4.29 -28.79
CA MET A 259 28.25 5.37 -29.63
C MET A 259 29.31 6.34 -30.12
N LYS A 260 30.27 6.71 -29.27
CA LYS A 260 31.41 7.57 -29.65
C LYS A 260 32.25 6.95 -30.75
N LYS A 261 32.52 5.61 -30.66
CA LYS A 261 33.26 4.89 -31.72
C LYS A 261 32.48 4.86 -33.04
N LEU A 262 31.17 4.63 -32.99
CA LEU A 262 30.32 4.58 -34.19
C LEU A 262 30.16 5.95 -34.82
N SER A 263 30.00 7.03 -34.04
CA SER A 263 29.94 8.42 -34.51
C SER A 263 31.21 8.79 -35.25
N ALA A 264 32.39 8.47 -34.67
CA ALA A 264 33.70 8.75 -35.33
C ALA A 264 33.89 7.96 -36.65
N ARG A 265 33.37 6.72 -36.75
CA ARG A 265 33.40 5.93 -38.00
C ARG A 265 32.47 6.53 -39.08
N SER A 266 31.25 6.89 -38.68
CA SER A 266 30.28 7.50 -39.58
C SER A 266 30.76 8.84 -40.16
N ALA A 267 31.50 9.63 -39.37
CA ALA A 267 32.07 10.90 -39.82
C ALA A 267 33.22 10.72 -40.84
N LYS A 268 33.94 9.58 -40.81
CA LYS A 268 35.00 9.28 -41.76
C LYS A 268 34.54 8.66 -43.08
N SER A 269 33.28 8.21 -43.14
CA SER A 269 32.69 7.59 -44.33
C SER A 269 31.84 8.53 -45.17
N LYS A 270 31.67 9.78 -44.72
CA LYS A 270 31.09 10.93 -45.47
C LYS A 270 32.18 11.79 -46.04
#